data_42f0e88c26a7f5145c47632bdc3a9b5b
#
_entry.id   42f0e88c26a7f5145c47632bdc3a9b5b
#
_cell.length_a   1.000
_cell.length_b   1.000
_cell.length_c   1.000
_cell.angle_alpha   90.00
_cell.angle_beta   90.00
_cell.angle_gamma   90.00
#
_symmetry.space_group_name_H-M   'P 1'
#
loop_
_entity.id
_entity.type
_entity.pdbx_description
1 polymer ?
#
loop_
_entity_poly.entity_id
_entity_poly.type
_entity_poly.pdbx_seq_one_letter_code
_entity_poly.pdbx_strand_id
1 'polypeptide(L)'
;QREINFTEQSYLSILHGLNMARLKQKSLQITSATLKVINPPSFPIAAMPTKRKVMVLAAFFGTMIFILGYFILLELLDRTLRDRVRTERITGGRVLGAFPAPGKFRFRSYTKACRQVASQYLGNAVLNYFKPGKPNVINLLSTDTGTGKSFLGEQLKTYFEEIGLNVRLVTYHQDFTVERKNYLLAQSHKDFIPVWDRKPDGEPETGREDVVIIEHPSLSTCTVSKALLQEASVNIVVARANQVWKDTD
;
A
#
# COMPACT_ATOMS: atom_id res chain seq x y z
N GLN A 1 82.88 -11.28 -85.54
CA GLN A 1 81.97 -12.01 -84.64
C GLN A 1 81.93 -11.52 -83.21
N ARG A 2 83.06 -11.01 -82.61
CA ARG A 2 83.04 -10.51 -81.24
C ARG A 2 82.33 -9.14 -81.13
N GLU A 3 82.40 -8.24 -82.06
CA GLU A 3 81.71 -6.98 -82.03
C GLU A 3 80.18 -7.10 -82.14
N ILE A 4 79.72 -8.09 -82.92
CA ILE A 4 78.28 -8.37 -83.05
C ILE A 4 77.69 -8.85 -81.75
N ASN A 5 78.35 -9.77 -81.05
CA ASN A 5 77.90 -10.31 -79.74
C ASN A 5 77.88 -9.18 -78.68
N PHE A 6 78.79 -8.26 -78.70
CA PHE A 6 78.81 -7.14 -77.74
C PHE A 6 77.69 -6.11 -77.97
N THR A 7 77.37 -5.81 -79.24
CA THR A 7 76.22 -4.96 -79.57
C THR A 7 74.95 -5.58 -79.31
N GLU A 8 74.78 -6.94 -79.48
CA GLU A 8 73.58 -7.70 -79.13
C GLU A 8 73.33 -7.72 -77.67
N GLN A 9 74.38 -7.96 -76.85
CA GLN A 9 74.30 -7.90 -75.40
C GLN A 9 73.93 -6.51 -74.90
N SER A 10 74.52 -5.48 -75.45
CA SER A 10 74.23 -4.11 -75.12
C SER A 10 72.78 -3.76 -75.46
N TYR A 11 72.27 -4.19 -76.63
CA TYR A 11 70.89 -4.00 -77.01
C TYR A 11 69.89 -4.70 -76.13
N LEU A 12 70.17 -5.95 -75.77
CA LEU A 12 69.33 -6.75 -74.81
C LEU A 12 69.31 -6.10 -73.40
N SER A 13 70.48 -5.57 -72.95
CA SER A 13 70.50 -4.93 -71.62
C SER A 13 69.72 -3.62 -71.59
N ILE A 14 69.78 -2.80 -72.71
CA ILE A 14 68.99 -1.56 -72.86
C ILE A 14 67.48 -1.95 -72.94
N LEU A 15 67.14 -2.98 -73.71
CA LEU A 15 65.77 -3.41 -73.85
C LEU A 15 65.21 -3.87 -72.53
N HIS A 16 65.98 -4.65 -71.73
CA HIS A 16 65.61 -5.11 -70.38
C HIS A 16 65.45 -3.88 -69.47
N GLY A 17 66.36 -2.92 -69.47
CA GLY A 17 66.31 -1.69 -68.69
C GLY A 17 65.04 -0.86 -69.03
N LEU A 18 64.71 -0.77 -70.32
CA LEU A 18 63.52 -0.03 -70.79
C LEU A 18 62.22 -0.76 -70.39
N ASN A 19 62.17 -2.10 -70.45
CA ASN A 19 61.04 -2.88 -69.96
C ASN A 19 60.85 -2.74 -68.45
N MET A 20 61.91 -2.78 -67.69
CA MET A 20 61.86 -2.58 -66.23
C MET A 20 61.40 -1.15 -65.88
N ALA A 21 61.86 -0.15 -66.61
CA ALA A 21 61.40 1.25 -66.44
C ALA A 21 59.91 1.39 -66.72
N ARG A 22 59.41 0.75 -67.82
CA ARG A 22 57.99 0.72 -68.15
C ARG A 22 57.15 0.00 -67.13
N LEU A 23 57.60 -1.13 -66.60
CA LEU A 23 56.92 -1.85 -65.54
C LEU A 23 56.85 -1.01 -64.28
N LYS A 24 57.94 -0.34 -63.92
CA LYS A 24 57.97 0.58 -62.77
C LYS A 24 57.05 1.76 -62.94
N GLN A 25 56.99 2.34 -64.13
CA GLN A 25 56.06 3.44 -64.44
C GLN A 25 54.59 2.96 -64.36
N LYS A 26 54.26 1.77 -64.90
CA LYS A 26 52.93 1.19 -64.81
C LYS A 26 52.56 0.85 -63.35
N SER A 27 53.48 0.31 -62.57
CA SER A 27 53.24 0.02 -61.18
C SER A 27 52.99 1.31 -60.35
N LEU A 28 53.71 2.37 -60.61
CA LEU A 28 53.47 3.68 -59.99
C LEU A 28 52.09 4.26 -60.40
N GLN A 29 51.70 4.13 -61.68
CA GLN A 29 50.39 4.55 -62.15
C GLN A 29 49.25 3.74 -61.51
N ILE A 30 49.40 2.44 -61.35
CA ILE A 30 48.44 1.58 -60.67
C ILE A 30 48.36 1.96 -59.17
N THR A 31 49.49 2.17 -58.51
CA THR A 31 49.53 2.53 -57.13
C THR A 31 48.96 3.91 -56.87
N SER A 32 49.18 4.88 -57.80
CA SER A 32 48.58 6.20 -57.69
C SER A 32 47.09 6.19 -58.04
N ALA A 33 46.65 5.27 -58.91
CA ALA A 33 45.23 5.13 -59.28
C ALA A 33 44.40 4.50 -58.14
N THR A 34 45.05 3.72 -57.21
CA THR A 34 44.36 3.16 -56.04
C THR A 34 44.14 4.17 -54.91
N LEU A 35 44.85 5.31 -54.91
CA LEU A 35 44.61 6.43 -53.98
C LEU A 35 43.51 7.37 -54.43
N LYS A 36 42.40 6.85 -54.97
CA LYS A 36 41.24 7.69 -55.20
C LYS A 36 40.60 8.01 -53.84
N VAL A 37 40.66 9.30 -53.49
CA VAL A 37 39.93 9.78 -52.30
C VAL A 37 38.46 9.49 -52.51
N ILE A 38 37.95 8.47 -51.83
CA ILE A 38 36.54 8.01 -51.94
C ILE A 38 35.59 9.07 -51.39
N ASN A 39 36.05 9.83 -50.39
CA ASN A 39 35.31 10.98 -49.85
C ASN A 39 36.30 12.13 -49.60
N PRO A 40 36.30 13.17 -50.42
CA PRO A 40 37.03 14.38 -50.09
C PRO A 40 36.49 14.97 -48.77
N PRO A 41 37.33 15.50 -47.90
CA PRO A 41 36.87 16.16 -46.69
C PRO A 41 35.93 17.32 -47.08
N SER A 42 34.63 17.09 -46.90
CA SER A 42 33.64 18.15 -47.14
C SER A 42 33.36 18.85 -45.79
N PHE A 43 33.55 20.15 -45.78
CA PHE A 43 33.07 20.95 -44.68
C PHE A 43 31.54 20.91 -44.66
N PRO A 44 30.91 20.55 -43.53
CA PRO A 44 29.46 20.58 -43.45
C PRO A 44 28.98 22.03 -43.55
N ILE A 45 28.34 22.38 -44.65
CA ILE A 45 27.82 23.71 -44.94
C ILE A 45 26.64 24.05 -44.02
N ALA A 46 25.96 23.04 -43.49
CA ALA A 46 24.88 23.21 -42.53
C ALA A 46 25.07 22.26 -41.33
N ALA A 47 24.83 22.76 -40.12
CA ALA A 47 24.82 21.93 -38.94
C ALA A 47 23.74 20.84 -39.08
N MET A 48 24.09 19.55 -38.86
CA MET A 48 23.10 18.49 -38.87
C MET A 48 21.98 18.84 -37.88
N PRO A 49 20.71 18.80 -38.28
CA PRO A 49 19.60 19.06 -37.37
C PRO A 49 19.61 18.02 -36.25
N THR A 50 20.06 18.41 -35.07
CA THR A 50 20.01 17.54 -33.91
C THR A 50 18.54 17.40 -33.48
N LYS A 51 18.08 16.16 -33.29
CA LYS A 51 16.71 15.88 -32.82
C LYS A 51 16.54 16.21 -31.32
N ARG A 52 17.19 17.32 -30.86
CA ARG A 52 17.15 17.74 -29.44
C ARG A 52 15.75 17.88 -28.90
N LYS A 53 14.82 18.46 -29.65
CA LYS A 53 13.42 18.63 -29.26
C LYS A 53 12.73 17.26 -29.00
N VAL A 54 12.98 16.29 -29.88
CA VAL A 54 12.44 14.95 -29.74
C VAL A 54 13.04 14.22 -28.53
N MET A 55 14.35 14.39 -28.30
CA MET A 55 15.01 13.79 -27.12
C MET A 55 14.50 14.39 -25.81
N VAL A 56 14.31 15.70 -25.73
CA VAL A 56 13.75 16.37 -24.56
C VAL A 56 12.31 15.91 -24.31
N LEU A 57 11.51 15.83 -25.37
CA LEU A 57 10.13 15.37 -25.28
C LEU A 57 10.05 13.89 -24.83
N ALA A 58 10.89 13.04 -25.39
CA ALA A 58 10.98 11.63 -25.00
C ALA A 58 11.44 11.47 -23.54
N ALA A 59 12.42 12.25 -23.10
CA ALA A 59 12.86 12.26 -21.70
C ALA A 59 11.74 12.71 -20.74
N PHE A 60 10.99 13.75 -21.12
CA PHE A 60 9.88 14.26 -20.34
C PHE A 60 8.76 13.18 -20.18
N PHE A 61 8.32 12.60 -21.27
CA PHE A 61 7.30 11.53 -21.20
C PHE A 61 7.83 10.28 -20.51
N GLY A 62 9.10 9.92 -20.73
CA GLY A 62 9.73 8.79 -20.05
C GLY A 62 9.77 8.97 -18.55
N THR A 63 10.16 10.14 -18.05
CA THR A 63 10.15 10.44 -16.61
C THR A 63 8.74 10.49 -16.04
N MET A 64 7.77 11.04 -16.76
CA MET A 64 6.37 11.04 -16.35
C MET A 64 5.81 9.64 -16.19
N ILE A 65 6.04 8.77 -17.18
CA ILE A 65 5.59 7.36 -17.12
C ILE A 65 6.27 6.62 -15.98
N PHE A 66 7.56 6.86 -15.75
CA PHE A 66 8.31 6.24 -14.66
C PHE A 66 7.76 6.65 -13.29
N ILE A 67 7.49 7.95 -13.08
CA ILE A 67 6.91 8.47 -11.84
C ILE A 67 5.51 7.88 -11.61
N LEU A 68 4.65 7.89 -12.63
CA LEU A 68 3.32 7.31 -12.53
C LEU A 68 3.37 5.81 -12.22
N GLY A 69 4.23 5.07 -12.91
CA GLY A 69 4.45 3.64 -12.68
C GLY A 69 4.92 3.35 -11.26
N TYR A 70 5.82 4.18 -10.74
CA TYR A 70 6.30 4.07 -9.35
C TYR A 70 5.17 4.28 -8.33
N PHE A 71 4.33 5.32 -8.50
CA PHE A 71 3.20 5.54 -7.59
C PHE A 71 2.13 4.45 -7.68
N ILE A 72 1.86 3.95 -8.89
CA ILE A 72 0.94 2.80 -9.07
C ILE A 72 1.49 1.56 -8.37
N LEU A 73 2.80 1.31 -8.48
CA LEU A 73 3.44 0.19 -7.82
C LEU A 73 3.35 0.30 -6.30
N LEU A 74 3.62 1.49 -5.73
CA LEU A 74 3.45 1.75 -4.29
C LEU A 74 2.02 1.49 -3.84
N GLU A 75 1.02 1.98 -4.57
CA GLU A 75 -0.39 1.79 -4.26
C GLU A 75 -0.82 0.32 -4.35
N LEU A 76 -0.26 -0.43 -5.30
CA LEU A 76 -0.55 -1.85 -5.47
C LEU A 76 0.04 -2.71 -4.35
N LEU A 77 1.20 -2.30 -3.82
CA LEU A 77 1.89 -2.96 -2.71
C LEU A 77 1.36 -2.52 -1.33
N ASP A 78 0.59 -1.43 -1.28
CA ASP A 78 0.04 -0.92 -0.02
C ASP A 78 -1.10 -1.84 0.48
N ARG A 79 -0.87 -2.53 1.60
CA ARG A 79 -1.84 -3.40 2.29
C ARG A 79 -2.50 -2.71 3.48
N THR A 80 -2.50 -1.38 3.52
CA THR A 80 -3.15 -0.64 4.61
C THR A 80 -4.67 -0.67 4.48
N LEU A 81 -5.35 -0.54 5.63
CA LEU A 81 -6.81 -0.55 5.73
C LEU A 81 -7.45 0.83 5.46
N ARG A 82 -6.87 1.61 4.54
CA ARG A 82 -7.36 2.98 4.24
C ARG A 82 -8.62 3.02 3.42
N ASP A 83 -8.75 2.08 2.50
CA ASP A 83 -9.89 2.02 1.57
C ASP A 83 -10.87 0.93 1.98
N ARG A 84 -12.17 1.24 1.95
CA ARG A 84 -13.23 0.31 2.31
C ARG A 84 -13.19 -0.96 1.48
N VAL A 85 -13.13 -0.83 0.15
CA VAL A 85 -13.18 -1.97 -0.76
C VAL A 85 -11.99 -2.89 -0.56
N ARG A 86 -10.81 -2.29 -0.37
CA ARG A 86 -9.57 -3.02 -0.08
C ARG A 86 -9.66 -3.72 1.27
N THR A 87 -10.13 -3.03 2.31
CA THR A 87 -10.29 -3.58 3.66
C THR A 87 -11.23 -4.78 3.64
N GLU A 88 -12.41 -4.67 3.05
CA GLU A 88 -13.37 -5.77 2.93
C GLU A 88 -12.79 -6.98 2.18
N ARG A 89 -11.96 -6.74 1.16
CA ARG A 89 -11.29 -7.80 0.39
C ARG A 89 -10.20 -8.51 1.19
N ILE A 90 -9.40 -7.75 1.95
CA ILE A 90 -8.27 -8.30 2.70
C ILE A 90 -8.76 -9.01 3.97
N THR A 91 -9.70 -8.42 4.70
CA THR A 91 -10.19 -8.96 5.99
C THR A 91 -11.31 -9.98 5.83
N GLY A 92 -11.98 -10.03 4.68
CA GLY A 92 -13.20 -10.83 4.48
C GLY A 92 -14.41 -10.32 5.30
N GLY A 93 -14.25 -9.24 6.06
CA GLY A 93 -15.28 -8.65 6.89
C GLY A 93 -15.95 -7.44 6.22
N ARG A 94 -17.16 -7.08 6.66
CA ARG A 94 -17.85 -5.89 6.19
C ARG A 94 -17.40 -4.66 6.99
N VAL A 95 -17.01 -3.59 6.32
CA VAL A 95 -16.68 -2.31 6.96
C VAL A 95 -17.98 -1.59 7.32
N LEU A 96 -18.24 -1.45 8.62
CA LEU A 96 -19.43 -0.80 9.16
C LEU A 96 -19.28 0.72 9.24
N GLY A 97 -18.06 1.23 9.47
CA GLY A 97 -17.81 2.65 9.58
C GLY A 97 -16.34 2.98 9.70
N ALA A 98 -16.02 4.25 9.56
CA ALA A 98 -14.68 4.78 9.74
C ALA A 98 -14.73 6.11 10.48
N PHE A 99 -13.81 6.31 11.42
CA PHE A 99 -13.70 7.54 12.19
C PHE A 99 -12.47 8.34 11.79
N PRO A 100 -12.60 9.66 11.61
CA PRO A 100 -11.47 10.50 11.30
C PRO A 100 -10.51 10.59 12.48
N ALA A 101 -9.22 10.60 12.20
CA ALA A 101 -8.18 10.87 13.20
C ALA A 101 -8.40 12.23 13.88
N PRO A 102 -7.89 12.44 15.11
CA PRO A 102 -7.96 13.73 15.76
C PRO A 102 -7.28 14.77 14.88
N GLY A 103 -8.05 15.77 14.43
CA GLY A 103 -7.56 16.84 13.57
C GLY A 103 -6.60 17.78 14.29
N LYS A 104 -5.65 18.34 13.54
CA LYS A 104 -4.82 19.46 13.99
C LYS A 104 -5.72 20.67 14.33
N PHE A 105 -5.28 21.56 15.17
CA PHE A 105 -6.04 22.68 15.75
C PHE A 105 -6.98 23.43 14.79
N ARG A 106 -6.55 23.63 13.54
CA ARG A 106 -7.27 24.39 12.52
C ARG A 106 -8.59 23.74 12.04
N PHE A 107 -8.74 22.43 12.19
CA PHE A 107 -9.90 21.67 11.66
C PHE A 107 -10.71 20.97 12.75
N ARG A 108 -10.59 21.40 14.00
CA ARG A 108 -11.21 20.74 15.16
C ARG A 108 -12.75 20.66 15.05
N SER A 109 -13.38 21.75 14.61
CA SER A 109 -14.83 21.81 14.46
C SER A 109 -15.32 20.84 13.37
N TYR A 110 -14.66 20.82 12.22
CA TYR A 110 -14.96 19.89 11.12
C TYR A 110 -14.80 18.42 11.56
N THR A 111 -13.72 18.12 12.25
CA THR A 111 -13.46 16.75 12.74
C THR A 111 -14.52 16.30 13.75
N LYS A 112 -15.04 17.21 14.59
CA LYS A 112 -16.13 16.91 15.53
C LYS A 112 -17.41 16.58 14.79
N ALA A 113 -17.80 17.39 13.80
CA ALA A 113 -18.97 17.11 12.97
C ALA A 113 -18.87 15.79 12.22
N CYS A 114 -17.71 15.51 11.60
CA CYS A 114 -17.46 14.23 10.93
C CYS A 114 -17.56 13.03 11.88
N ARG A 115 -17.09 13.16 13.12
CA ARG A 115 -17.20 12.09 14.13
C ARG A 115 -18.64 11.83 14.51
N GLN A 116 -19.43 12.88 14.68
CA GLN A 116 -20.85 12.74 14.99
C GLN A 116 -21.60 12.02 13.86
N VAL A 117 -21.38 12.41 12.62
CA VAL A 117 -21.96 11.71 11.46
C VAL A 117 -21.49 10.26 11.39
N ALA A 118 -20.20 10.00 11.65
CA ALA A 118 -19.65 8.65 11.65
C ALA A 118 -20.27 7.78 12.75
N SER A 119 -20.49 8.32 13.97
CA SER A 119 -21.15 7.58 15.06
C SER A 119 -22.61 7.26 14.76
N GLN A 120 -23.33 8.19 14.17
CA GLN A 120 -24.72 7.97 13.72
C GLN A 120 -24.79 6.89 12.64
N TYR A 121 -23.90 6.95 11.65
CA TYR A 121 -23.84 5.95 10.59
C TYR A 121 -23.52 4.56 11.12
N LEU A 122 -22.51 4.46 11.98
CA LEU A 122 -22.11 3.19 12.59
C LEU A 122 -23.22 2.67 13.51
N GLY A 123 -23.78 3.52 14.37
CA GLY A 123 -24.87 3.14 15.27
C GLY A 123 -26.07 2.60 14.53
N ASN A 124 -26.51 3.29 13.48
CA ASN A 124 -27.60 2.81 12.60
C ASN A 124 -27.26 1.47 11.93
N ALA A 125 -26.02 1.28 11.47
CA ALA A 125 -25.59 0.01 10.89
C ALA A 125 -25.63 -1.13 11.91
N VAL A 126 -25.27 -0.86 13.17
CA VAL A 126 -25.27 -1.84 14.28
C VAL A 126 -26.71 -2.18 14.70
N LEU A 127 -27.63 -1.21 14.74
CA LEU A 127 -29.05 -1.44 15.07
C LEU A 127 -29.71 -2.51 14.20
N ASN A 128 -29.28 -2.66 12.94
CA ASN A 128 -29.81 -3.69 12.04
C ASN A 128 -29.53 -5.12 12.52
N TYR A 129 -28.60 -5.32 13.45
CA TYR A 129 -28.28 -6.62 14.02
C TYR A 129 -28.95 -6.87 15.38
N PHE A 130 -29.67 -5.89 15.92
CA PHE A 130 -30.31 -6.02 17.21
C PHE A 130 -31.51 -6.96 17.16
N LYS A 131 -31.64 -7.72 18.22
CA LYS A 131 -32.75 -8.67 18.42
C LYS A 131 -33.72 -8.12 19.48
N PRO A 132 -35.01 -8.05 19.19
CA PRO A 132 -35.98 -7.60 20.19
C PRO A 132 -36.12 -8.61 21.35
N GLY A 133 -36.38 -8.10 22.55
CA GLY A 133 -36.72 -8.92 23.69
C GLY A 133 -35.56 -9.50 24.51
N LYS A 134 -34.31 -9.20 24.15
CA LYS A 134 -33.11 -9.58 24.92
C LYS A 134 -32.12 -8.41 24.89
N PRO A 135 -31.29 -8.25 25.92
CA PRO A 135 -30.18 -7.31 25.86
C PRO A 135 -29.25 -7.65 24.69
N ASN A 136 -28.92 -6.65 23.90
CA ASN A 136 -28.04 -6.81 22.75
C ASN A 136 -26.59 -6.61 23.17
N VAL A 137 -25.76 -7.61 22.98
CA VAL A 137 -24.34 -7.58 23.33
C VAL A 137 -23.53 -7.22 22.10
N ILE A 138 -22.68 -6.20 22.22
CA ILE A 138 -21.73 -5.75 21.20
C ILE A 138 -20.33 -5.98 21.70
N ASN A 139 -19.57 -6.84 21.05
CA ASN A 139 -18.17 -7.06 21.36
C ASN A 139 -17.28 -6.12 20.53
N LEU A 140 -16.40 -5.38 21.19
CA LEU A 140 -15.33 -4.60 20.57
C LEU A 140 -14.01 -5.37 20.68
N LEU A 141 -13.51 -5.81 19.56
CA LEU A 141 -12.31 -6.61 19.41
C LEU A 141 -11.21 -5.80 18.71
N SER A 142 -9.95 -6.13 18.91
CA SER A 142 -8.83 -5.61 18.12
C SER A 142 -7.66 -6.58 18.11
N THR A 143 -6.88 -6.58 17.06
CA THR A 143 -5.63 -7.34 17.01
C THR A 143 -4.59 -6.77 17.96
N ASP A 144 -4.45 -5.44 17.98
CA ASP A 144 -3.45 -4.73 18.77
C ASP A 144 -4.04 -3.83 19.85
N THR A 145 -3.18 -3.40 20.77
CA THR A 145 -3.52 -2.39 21.78
C THR A 145 -3.59 -0.99 21.18
N GLY A 146 -4.39 -0.12 21.80
CA GLY A 146 -4.47 1.30 21.41
C GLY A 146 -5.07 1.56 20.03
N THR A 147 -5.88 0.65 19.48
CA THR A 147 -6.57 0.79 18.19
C THR A 147 -7.74 1.78 18.21
N GLY A 148 -8.18 2.19 19.40
CA GLY A 148 -9.29 3.12 19.59
C GLY A 148 -10.62 2.47 19.99
N LYS A 149 -10.60 1.24 20.54
CA LYS A 149 -11.80 0.56 21.04
C LYS A 149 -12.58 1.39 22.05
N SER A 150 -11.90 1.90 23.08
CA SER A 150 -12.54 2.70 24.14
C SER A 150 -13.19 3.96 23.56
N PHE A 151 -12.51 4.63 22.62
CA PHE A 151 -13.10 5.76 21.91
C PHE A 151 -14.36 5.38 21.15
N LEU A 152 -14.33 4.24 20.43
CA LEU A 152 -15.47 3.73 19.67
C LEU A 152 -16.64 3.35 20.60
N GLY A 153 -16.32 2.66 21.71
CA GLY A 153 -17.30 2.30 22.73
C GLY A 153 -18.04 3.51 23.29
N GLU A 154 -17.33 4.56 23.66
CA GLU A 154 -17.93 5.83 24.13
C GLU A 154 -18.78 6.52 23.05
N GLN A 155 -18.35 6.51 21.79
CA GLN A 155 -19.15 7.09 20.70
C GLN A 155 -20.45 6.31 20.46
N LEU A 156 -20.41 4.99 20.50
CA LEU A 156 -21.60 4.15 20.36
C LEU A 156 -22.52 4.29 21.58
N LYS A 157 -21.98 4.32 22.80
CA LYS A 157 -22.72 4.57 24.01
C LYS A 157 -23.50 5.87 23.92
N THR A 158 -22.82 6.99 23.64
CA THR A 158 -23.44 8.30 23.49
C THR A 158 -24.55 8.29 22.47
N TYR A 159 -24.32 7.67 21.30
CA TYR A 159 -25.33 7.59 20.26
C TYR A 159 -26.56 6.78 20.67
N PHE A 160 -26.38 5.63 21.30
CA PHE A 160 -27.52 4.79 21.74
C PHE A 160 -28.29 5.43 22.91
N GLU A 161 -27.62 6.14 23.80
CA GLU A 161 -28.25 6.92 24.85
C GLU A 161 -29.07 8.10 24.27
N GLU A 162 -28.58 8.78 23.23
CA GLU A 162 -29.29 9.85 22.51
C GLU A 162 -30.62 9.35 21.90
N ILE A 163 -30.69 8.10 21.47
CA ILE A 163 -31.92 7.49 20.95
C ILE A 163 -32.81 6.85 22.01
N GLY A 164 -32.43 6.95 23.28
CA GLY A 164 -33.23 6.52 24.42
C GLY A 164 -33.04 5.05 24.85
N LEU A 165 -31.95 4.39 24.44
CA LEU A 165 -31.60 3.05 24.88
C LEU A 165 -30.74 3.12 26.16
N ASN A 166 -30.97 2.19 27.09
CA ASN A 166 -30.13 2.01 28.26
C ASN A 166 -28.87 1.24 27.86
N VAL A 167 -27.70 1.90 27.90
CA VAL A 167 -26.44 1.34 27.44
C VAL A 167 -25.46 1.19 28.57
N ARG A 168 -24.84 0.02 28.65
CA ARG A 168 -23.72 -0.24 29.54
C ARG A 168 -22.46 -0.47 28.73
N LEU A 169 -21.43 0.33 29.02
CA LEU A 169 -20.09 0.14 28.45
C LEU A 169 -19.20 -0.50 29.50
N VAL A 170 -18.59 -1.60 29.11
CA VAL A 170 -17.76 -2.44 29.94
C VAL A 170 -16.35 -2.48 29.38
N THR A 171 -15.41 -1.98 30.16
CA THR A 171 -14.01 -1.92 29.74
C THR A 171 -13.17 -2.91 30.53
N TYR A 172 -12.43 -3.77 29.85
CA TYR A 172 -11.61 -4.82 30.44
C TYR A 172 -10.71 -4.33 31.59
N HIS A 173 -10.11 -3.17 31.48
CA HIS A 173 -9.19 -2.67 32.51
C HIS A 173 -9.86 -2.02 33.72
N GLN A 174 -11.08 -1.56 33.59
CA GLN A 174 -11.81 -0.86 34.64
C GLN A 174 -12.84 -1.76 35.35
N ASP A 175 -13.55 -2.55 34.57
CA ASP A 175 -14.72 -3.29 35.02
C ASP A 175 -14.49 -4.81 35.11
N PHE A 176 -13.44 -5.32 34.42
CA PHE A 176 -13.07 -6.72 34.53
C PHE A 176 -12.07 -6.94 35.69
N THR A 177 -12.57 -7.39 36.79
CA THR A 177 -11.75 -7.85 37.93
C THR A 177 -11.48 -9.37 37.88
N VAL A 178 -11.77 -9.96 36.73
CA VAL A 178 -11.77 -11.42 36.56
C VAL A 178 -10.39 -11.94 36.22
N GLU A 179 -10.00 -13.05 36.84
CA GLU A 179 -8.78 -13.76 36.45
C GLU A 179 -8.85 -14.23 35.00
N ARG A 180 -7.72 -14.18 34.31
CA ARG A 180 -7.60 -14.59 32.91
C ARG A 180 -8.18 -15.97 32.62
N LYS A 181 -8.03 -16.91 33.56
CA LYS A 181 -8.58 -18.27 33.46
C LYS A 181 -10.10 -18.25 33.36
N ASN A 182 -10.75 -17.50 34.24
CA ASN A 182 -12.22 -17.40 34.31
C ASN A 182 -12.78 -16.71 33.07
N TYR A 183 -12.10 -15.69 32.58
CA TYR A 183 -12.45 -15.03 31.33
C TYR A 183 -12.38 -15.96 30.11
N LEU A 184 -11.34 -16.79 30.01
CA LEU A 184 -11.17 -17.75 28.91
C LEU A 184 -12.20 -18.89 28.94
N LEU A 185 -12.69 -19.24 30.14
CA LEU A 185 -13.68 -20.28 30.34
C LEU A 185 -15.12 -19.78 30.36
N ALA A 186 -15.32 -18.46 30.28
CA ALA A 186 -16.65 -17.85 30.31
C ALA A 186 -17.51 -18.32 29.13
N GLN A 187 -18.74 -18.75 29.46
CA GLN A 187 -19.74 -19.15 28.48
C GLN A 187 -20.67 -18.01 28.11
N SER A 188 -20.84 -17.02 29.00
CA SER A 188 -21.66 -15.83 28.83
C SER A 188 -20.95 -14.62 29.40
N HIS A 189 -21.27 -13.44 28.88
CA HIS A 189 -20.82 -12.18 29.46
C HIS A 189 -21.20 -12.01 30.92
N LYS A 190 -22.29 -12.65 31.34
CA LYS A 190 -22.77 -12.64 32.72
C LYS A 190 -21.81 -13.35 33.69
N ASP A 191 -20.98 -14.26 33.21
CA ASP A 191 -20.06 -15.02 34.05
C ASP A 191 -18.93 -14.17 34.63
N PHE A 192 -18.56 -13.08 33.93
CA PHE A 192 -17.48 -12.21 34.37
C PHE A 192 -17.92 -10.75 34.65
N ILE A 193 -19.17 -10.42 34.35
CA ILE A 193 -19.78 -9.11 34.64
C ILE A 193 -20.47 -9.05 36.03
N PRO A 194 -20.77 -10.13 36.75
CA PRO A 194 -21.60 -10.05 37.94
C PRO A 194 -21.03 -9.27 39.13
N VAL A 195 -19.76 -8.90 39.08
CA VAL A 195 -19.09 -8.24 40.22
C VAL A 195 -19.55 -6.79 40.42
N TRP A 196 -20.09 -6.13 39.41
CA TRP A 196 -20.53 -4.74 39.50
C TRP A 196 -22.02 -4.49 39.51
N ASP A 197 -22.81 -5.55 39.41
CA ASP A 197 -24.25 -5.47 39.55
C ASP A 197 -24.68 -5.48 41.03
N ARG A 198 -23.72 -5.45 41.95
CA ARG A 198 -24.00 -5.35 43.39
C ARG A 198 -23.87 -3.88 43.79
N LYS A 199 -25.01 -3.23 44.00
CA LYS A 199 -25.04 -2.04 44.83
C LYS A 199 -24.47 -2.40 46.21
N PRO A 200 -23.85 -1.44 46.93
CA PRO A 200 -23.40 -1.64 48.31
C PRO A 200 -24.49 -2.24 49.21
N ASP A 201 -25.75 -2.07 48.87
CA ASP A 201 -26.92 -2.57 49.59
C ASP A 201 -27.40 -3.98 49.22
N GLY A 202 -26.67 -4.68 48.34
CA GLY A 202 -26.91 -6.12 48.05
C GLY A 202 -28.10 -6.44 47.15
N GLU A 203 -28.85 -5.48 46.68
CA GLU A 203 -29.91 -5.72 45.70
C GLU A 203 -29.33 -5.74 44.29
N PRO A 204 -29.62 -6.79 43.49
CA PRO A 204 -29.26 -6.77 42.08
C PRO A 204 -29.99 -5.60 41.41
N GLU A 205 -29.28 -4.62 40.92
CA GLU A 205 -29.84 -3.69 39.95
C GLU A 205 -30.15 -4.53 38.69
N THR A 206 -31.34 -5.14 38.69
CA THR A 206 -31.89 -5.75 37.46
C THR A 206 -32.09 -4.62 36.48
N GLY A 207 -30.99 -4.13 35.92
CA GLY A 207 -30.97 -3.13 34.88
C GLY A 207 -31.63 -3.69 33.65
N ARG A 208 -32.67 -3.03 33.20
CA ARG A 208 -33.20 -3.17 31.85
C ARG A 208 -32.18 -2.57 30.89
N GLU A 209 -31.01 -3.17 30.83
CA GLU A 209 -30.02 -2.77 29.83
C GLU A 209 -30.48 -3.29 28.48
N ASP A 210 -30.70 -2.37 27.54
CA ASP A 210 -31.06 -2.70 26.18
C ASP A 210 -29.84 -3.13 25.37
N VAL A 211 -28.68 -2.51 25.69
CA VAL A 211 -27.41 -2.73 24.99
C VAL A 211 -26.24 -2.84 25.97
N VAL A 212 -25.44 -3.86 25.82
CA VAL A 212 -24.17 -4.05 26.55
C VAL A 212 -23.03 -4.01 25.57
N ILE A 213 -22.15 -3.01 25.68
CA ILE A 213 -20.94 -2.89 24.87
C ILE A 213 -19.77 -3.40 25.68
N ILE A 214 -19.07 -4.40 25.19
CA ILE A 214 -17.95 -5.02 25.89
C ILE A 214 -16.64 -4.74 25.13
N GLU A 215 -15.73 -4.02 25.77
CA GLU A 215 -14.39 -3.82 25.25
C GLU A 215 -13.48 -4.96 25.70
N HIS A 216 -13.21 -5.90 24.80
CA HIS A 216 -12.31 -7.02 25.06
C HIS A 216 -10.83 -6.61 25.05
N PRO A 217 -9.94 -7.36 25.72
CA PRO A 217 -8.50 -7.17 25.58
C PRO A 217 -8.08 -7.34 24.11
N SER A 218 -6.87 -6.88 23.75
CA SER A 218 -6.37 -7.14 22.41
C SER A 218 -6.12 -8.62 22.20
N LEU A 219 -6.42 -9.11 21.00
CA LEU A 219 -6.23 -10.53 20.64
C LEU A 219 -4.76 -10.96 20.73
N SER A 220 -3.82 -10.01 20.60
CA SER A 220 -2.39 -10.27 20.82
C SER A 220 -2.05 -10.60 22.28
N THR A 221 -2.85 -10.13 23.24
CA THR A 221 -2.64 -10.37 24.69
C THR A 221 -3.50 -11.50 25.24
N CYS A 222 -4.73 -11.64 24.76
CA CYS A 222 -5.68 -12.62 25.27
C CYS A 222 -6.66 -13.04 24.18
N THR A 223 -6.92 -14.32 24.08
CA THR A 223 -7.96 -14.84 23.18
C THR A 223 -9.35 -14.67 23.80
N VAL A 224 -10.37 -14.51 22.98
CA VAL A 224 -11.76 -14.41 23.39
C VAL A 224 -12.43 -15.78 23.25
N SER A 225 -13.24 -16.19 24.24
CA SER A 225 -14.00 -17.42 24.17
C SER A 225 -14.96 -17.44 22.99
N LYS A 226 -15.06 -18.57 22.29
CA LYS A 226 -16.01 -18.75 21.19
C LYS A 226 -17.46 -18.53 21.64
N ALA A 227 -17.80 -18.93 22.87
CA ALA A 227 -19.13 -18.74 23.42
C ALA A 227 -19.51 -17.27 23.51
N LEU A 228 -18.58 -16.40 23.97
CA LEU A 228 -18.79 -14.96 24.03
C LEU A 228 -18.99 -14.33 22.66
N LEU A 229 -18.24 -14.81 21.64
CA LEU A 229 -18.40 -14.34 20.28
C LEU A 229 -19.75 -14.74 19.66
N GLN A 230 -20.28 -15.93 20.04
CA GLN A 230 -21.55 -16.43 19.55
C GLN A 230 -22.75 -15.82 20.29
N GLU A 231 -22.59 -15.43 21.55
CA GLU A 231 -23.62 -14.78 22.35
C GLU A 231 -23.90 -13.36 21.82
N ALA A 232 -22.89 -12.67 21.35
CA ALA A 232 -23.00 -11.29 20.89
C ALA A 232 -23.92 -11.15 19.68
N SER A 233 -24.70 -10.05 19.66
CA SER A 233 -25.47 -9.65 18.49
C SER A 233 -24.56 -9.20 17.36
N VAL A 234 -23.47 -8.52 17.69
CA VAL A 234 -22.46 -8.04 16.76
C VAL A 234 -21.06 -8.13 17.34
N ASN A 235 -20.12 -8.61 16.56
CA ASN A 235 -18.69 -8.57 16.87
C ASN A 235 -18.03 -7.54 15.96
N ILE A 236 -17.48 -6.48 16.53
CA ILE A 236 -16.84 -5.38 15.79
C ILE A 236 -15.33 -5.46 16.01
N VAL A 237 -14.59 -5.65 14.93
CA VAL A 237 -13.13 -5.57 14.94
C VAL A 237 -12.71 -4.13 14.66
N VAL A 238 -11.96 -3.54 15.58
CA VAL A 238 -11.48 -2.16 15.51
C VAL A 238 -10.01 -2.17 15.11
N ALA A 239 -9.71 -1.58 13.95
CA ALA A 239 -8.35 -1.47 13.43
C ALA A 239 -8.02 -0.02 13.05
N ARG A 240 -6.74 0.32 13.00
CA ARG A 240 -6.29 1.62 12.49
C ARG A 240 -6.19 1.59 10.97
N ALA A 241 -6.64 2.62 10.30
CA ALA A 241 -6.58 2.74 8.84
C ALA A 241 -5.14 2.69 8.27
N ASN A 242 -4.14 3.09 9.05
CA ASN A 242 -2.72 3.03 8.68
C ASN A 242 -2.04 1.71 9.10
N GLN A 243 -2.78 0.77 9.67
CA GLN A 243 -2.26 -0.54 10.02
C GLN A 243 -2.16 -1.41 8.77
N VAL A 244 -1.04 -2.10 8.64
CA VAL A 244 -0.87 -3.15 7.62
C VAL A 244 -1.50 -4.42 8.18
N TRP A 245 -2.48 -4.95 7.49
CA TRP A 245 -3.11 -6.23 7.84
C TRP A 245 -2.18 -7.38 7.48
N LYS A 246 -1.94 -8.25 8.43
CA LYS A 246 -1.13 -9.46 8.25
C LYS A 246 -2.06 -10.67 8.18
N ASP A 247 -1.64 -11.69 7.46
CA ASP A 247 -2.42 -12.93 7.32
C ASP A 247 -2.59 -13.68 8.66
N THR A 248 -1.89 -13.24 9.71
CA THR A 248 -1.98 -13.77 11.09
C THR A 248 -2.96 -12.99 11.97
N ASP A 249 -3.49 -11.84 11.51
CA ASP A 249 -4.43 -11.01 12.24
C ASP A 249 -5.87 -11.47 11.97
#